data_f3511858794850b1ddd08fa7d08bedba
#
_entry.id   f3511858794850b1ddd08fa7d08bedba
#
_cell.length_a   1.000
_cell.length_b   1.000
_cell.length_c   1.000
_cell.angle_alpha   90.00
_cell.angle_beta   90.00
_cell.angle_gamma   90.00
#
_symmetry.space_group_name_H-M   'P 1'
#
loop_
_entity.id
_entity.type
_entity.pdbx_description
1 polymer ?
#
loop_
_entity_poly.entity_id
_entity_poly.type
_entity_poly.pdbx_seq_one_letter_code
_entity_poly.pdbx_strand_id
1 'polypeptide(L)'
;MIGRIRGILIEKSPAQALVECAGLGYEVDIPYTTFFNLPEAGDELVLHTHFVVREDAQSLYGFSSRLDRDLFRLLIKVNGVGPKLAAGILSGLDANQFIRCVEARDANALVKLPGVGKKTAERLLIEMADRIGQLEGQFIAGSPDATVSTGVSGAGTAGGHHPADEAEAALIALGYKPQEASKAISKVAEEGMSSQELIRLALRSMIPSS
;
A
#
# COMPACT_ATOMS: atom_id res chain seq x y z
N MET A 1 5.33 -12.58 -7.68
CA MET A 1 5.47 -11.16 -7.28
C MET A 1 6.16 -11.09 -5.93
N ILE A 2 7.21 -10.24 -5.78
CA ILE A 2 7.96 -10.08 -4.52
C ILE A 2 7.37 -8.86 -3.81
N GLY A 3 6.67 -9.08 -2.69
CA GLY A 3 5.95 -8.00 -1.99
C GLY A 3 6.62 -7.49 -0.71
N ARG A 4 7.58 -8.26 -0.18
CA ARG A 4 8.38 -7.94 1.01
C ARG A 4 9.63 -8.80 1.00
N ILE A 5 10.75 -8.24 1.42
CA ILE A 5 11.98 -8.98 1.72
C ILE A 5 12.41 -8.69 3.16
N ARG A 6 12.99 -9.69 3.80
CA ARG A 6 13.66 -9.60 5.10
C ARG A 6 15.01 -10.28 5.00
N GLY A 7 16.06 -9.58 5.34
CA GLY A 7 17.42 -10.11 5.21
C GLY A 7 18.44 -9.18 5.83
N ILE A 8 19.70 -9.47 5.54
CA ILE A 8 20.85 -8.68 5.99
C ILE A 8 21.21 -7.65 4.92
N LEU A 9 21.37 -6.40 5.33
CA LEU A 9 21.86 -5.35 4.45
C LEU A 9 23.37 -5.57 4.19
N ILE A 10 23.72 -5.94 2.97
CA ILE A 10 25.12 -6.15 2.60
C ILE A 10 25.77 -4.83 2.22
N GLU A 11 25.07 -4.03 1.40
CA GLU A 11 25.59 -2.78 0.89
C GLU A 11 24.41 -1.79 0.70
N LYS A 12 24.68 -0.50 0.96
CA LYS A 12 23.74 0.59 0.64
C LYS A 12 24.45 1.69 -0.13
N SER A 13 23.81 2.17 -1.17
CA SER A 13 24.20 3.35 -1.93
C SER A 13 22.97 4.26 -2.12
N PRO A 14 23.18 5.55 -2.43
CA PRO A 14 22.07 6.40 -2.82
C PRO A 14 21.29 5.77 -3.98
N ALA A 15 20.01 5.51 -3.80
CA ALA A 15 19.07 4.88 -4.74
C ALA A 15 19.13 3.34 -4.86
N GLN A 16 20.05 2.62 -4.20
CA GLN A 16 20.12 1.16 -4.27
C GLN A 16 20.58 0.53 -2.96
N ALA A 17 20.04 -0.64 -2.63
CA ALA A 17 20.47 -1.48 -1.52
C ALA A 17 20.63 -2.92 -2.00
N LEU A 18 21.69 -3.60 -1.51
CA LEU A 18 21.89 -5.05 -1.68
C LEU A 18 21.48 -5.75 -0.38
N VAL A 19 20.45 -6.60 -0.46
CA VAL A 19 19.92 -7.33 0.70
C VAL A 19 20.06 -8.82 0.47
N GLU A 20 20.76 -9.49 1.39
CA GLU A 20 20.88 -10.94 1.36
C GLU A 20 19.73 -11.60 2.12
N CYS A 21 19.03 -12.50 1.44
CA CYS A 21 17.95 -13.31 2.01
C CYS A 21 18.27 -14.79 1.76
N ALA A 22 18.66 -15.52 2.81
CA ALA A 22 18.97 -16.95 2.75
C ALA A 22 19.99 -17.34 1.65
N GLY A 23 21.05 -16.56 1.50
CA GLY A 23 22.13 -16.79 0.52
C GLY A 23 21.86 -16.24 -0.89
N LEU A 24 20.73 -15.55 -1.09
CA LEU A 24 20.45 -14.82 -2.33
C LEU A 24 20.55 -13.32 -2.09
N GLY A 25 21.37 -12.63 -2.91
CA GLY A 25 21.47 -11.17 -2.92
C GLY A 25 20.42 -10.54 -3.83
N TYR A 26 19.60 -9.64 -3.28
CA TYR A 26 18.63 -8.85 -4.02
C TYR A 26 19.12 -7.42 -4.17
N GLU A 27 19.31 -6.95 -5.40
CA GLU A 27 19.51 -5.54 -5.69
C GLU A 27 18.14 -4.85 -5.70
N VAL A 28 17.98 -3.85 -4.85
CA VAL A 28 16.71 -3.16 -4.62
C VAL A 28 16.88 -1.67 -4.89
N ASP A 29 16.14 -1.16 -5.86
CA ASP A 29 16.06 0.28 -6.09
C ASP A 29 15.26 0.93 -4.95
N ILE A 30 15.79 1.96 -4.30
CA ILE A 30 15.16 2.61 -3.15
C ILE A 30 15.09 4.13 -3.32
N PRO A 31 14.00 4.78 -2.87
CA PRO A 31 13.97 6.23 -2.75
C PRO A 31 14.96 6.74 -1.68
N TYR A 32 15.39 7.99 -1.79
CA TYR A 32 16.26 8.61 -0.77
C TYR A 32 15.64 8.63 0.62
N THR A 33 14.32 8.81 0.72
CA THR A 33 13.58 8.72 1.99
C THR A 33 13.75 7.34 2.65
N THR A 34 13.76 6.28 1.87
CA THR A 34 14.06 4.91 2.35
C THR A 34 15.54 4.78 2.71
N PHE A 35 16.46 5.28 1.86
CA PHE A 35 17.90 5.20 2.10
C PHE A 35 18.32 5.78 3.46
N PHE A 36 17.79 6.93 3.85
CA PHE A 36 18.09 7.54 5.14
C PHE A 36 17.55 6.77 6.34
N ASN A 37 16.55 5.89 6.13
CA ASN A 37 15.96 5.05 7.16
C ASN A 37 16.56 3.64 7.21
N LEU A 38 17.53 3.32 6.32
CA LEU A 38 18.19 2.02 6.36
C LEU A 38 19.18 1.93 7.53
N PRO A 39 19.31 0.75 8.16
CA PRO A 39 20.32 0.47 9.16
C PRO A 39 21.73 0.46 8.56
N GLU A 40 22.75 0.16 9.35
CA GLU A 40 24.09 -0.02 8.86
C GLU A 40 24.26 -1.38 8.14
N ALA A 41 25.26 -1.45 7.26
CA ALA A 41 25.61 -2.70 6.59
C ALA A 41 25.98 -3.77 7.61
N GLY A 42 25.44 -4.97 7.45
CA GLY A 42 25.54 -6.09 8.39
C GLY A 42 24.30 -6.28 9.26
N ASP A 43 23.43 -5.30 9.36
CA ASP A 43 22.21 -5.40 10.16
C ASP A 43 21.04 -5.99 9.39
N GLU A 44 20.08 -6.55 10.12
CA GLU A 44 18.83 -7.06 9.55
C GLU A 44 17.89 -5.92 9.22
N LEU A 45 17.22 -6.02 8.07
CA LEU A 45 16.17 -5.07 7.66
C LEU A 45 14.98 -5.77 7.03
N VAL A 46 13.90 -5.00 6.96
CA VAL A 46 12.68 -5.35 6.22
C VAL A 46 12.39 -4.25 5.22
N LEU A 47 12.20 -4.62 3.95
CA LEU A 47 11.71 -3.73 2.91
C LEU A 47 10.36 -4.22 2.37
N HIS A 48 9.41 -3.31 2.22
CA HIS A 48 8.20 -3.52 1.45
C HIS A 48 8.50 -3.31 -0.02
N THR A 49 8.23 -4.29 -0.87
CA THR A 49 8.73 -4.28 -2.24
C THR A 49 7.64 -4.25 -3.29
N HIS A 50 8.00 -3.72 -4.45
CA HIS A 50 7.23 -3.81 -5.67
C HIS A 50 8.13 -4.28 -6.81
N PHE A 51 7.76 -5.40 -7.44
CA PHE A 51 8.50 -6.00 -8.54
C PHE A 51 7.91 -5.55 -9.87
N VAL A 52 8.74 -4.91 -10.68
CA VAL A 52 8.40 -4.44 -12.04
C VAL A 52 9.08 -5.36 -13.04
N VAL A 53 8.29 -5.96 -13.91
CA VAL A 53 8.76 -6.82 -14.99
C VAL A 53 8.46 -6.15 -16.32
N ARG A 54 9.46 -6.00 -17.18
CA ARG A 54 9.36 -5.55 -18.56
C ARG A 54 10.03 -6.59 -19.46
N GLU A 55 9.87 -6.46 -20.74
CA GLU A 55 10.47 -7.38 -21.72
C GLU A 55 12.01 -7.39 -21.62
N ASP A 56 12.61 -6.24 -21.34
CA ASP A 56 14.05 -5.99 -21.33
C ASP A 56 14.68 -5.87 -19.94
N ALA A 57 13.87 -5.78 -18.88
CA ALA A 57 14.37 -5.55 -17.53
C ALA A 57 13.44 -6.04 -16.42
N GLN A 58 14.05 -6.46 -15.32
CA GLN A 58 13.37 -6.73 -14.07
C GLN A 58 13.94 -5.82 -13.00
N SER A 59 13.10 -5.08 -12.30
CA SER A 59 13.50 -4.15 -11.25
C SER A 59 12.70 -4.40 -9.98
N LEU A 60 13.39 -4.40 -8.84
CA LEU A 60 12.77 -4.53 -7.54
C LEU A 60 12.88 -3.20 -6.80
N TYR A 61 11.76 -2.55 -6.54
CA TYR A 61 11.69 -1.32 -5.77
C TYR A 61 11.38 -1.62 -4.31
N GLY A 62 12.11 -0.97 -3.37
CA GLY A 62 11.98 -1.18 -1.94
C GLY A 62 11.69 0.09 -1.16
N PHE A 63 10.88 -0.05 -0.11
CA PHE A 63 10.38 1.03 0.71
C PHE A 63 10.45 0.64 2.19
N SER A 64 10.76 1.60 3.06
CA SER A 64 10.78 1.40 4.52
C SER A 64 9.39 1.18 5.10
N SER A 65 8.34 1.74 4.48
CA SER A 65 6.97 1.61 4.93
C SER A 65 6.07 0.96 3.86
N ARG A 66 4.99 0.34 4.34
CA ARG A 66 3.93 -0.19 3.46
C ARG A 66 3.21 0.95 2.74
N LEU A 67 3.04 2.10 3.40
CA LEU A 67 2.37 3.26 2.84
C LEU A 67 3.13 3.81 1.63
N ASP A 68 4.47 3.96 1.73
CA ASP A 68 5.30 4.43 0.62
C ASP A 68 5.22 3.48 -0.59
N ARG A 69 5.27 2.15 -0.33
CA ARG A 69 5.10 1.15 -1.39
C ARG A 69 3.73 1.25 -2.06
N ASP A 70 2.67 1.40 -1.30
CA ASP A 70 1.31 1.41 -1.85
C ASP A 70 1.05 2.74 -2.57
N LEU A 71 1.61 3.86 -2.08
CA LEU A 71 1.63 5.12 -2.82
C LEU A 71 2.42 5.00 -4.12
N PHE A 72 3.61 4.36 -4.11
CA PHE A 72 4.37 4.09 -5.33
C PHE A 72 3.52 3.34 -6.37
N ARG A 73 2.77 2.32 -5.93
CA ARG A 73 1.86 1.55 -6.80
C ARG A 73 0.74 2.37 -7.40
N LEU A 74 0.27 3.40 -6.69
CA LEU A 74 -0.71 4.34 -7.23
C LEU A 74 -0.07 5.31 -8.21
N LEU A 75 1.11 5.84 -7.89
CA LEU A 75 1.84 6.76 -8.75
C LEU A 75 2.15 6.17 -10.13
N ILE A 76 2.60 4.92 -10.19
CA ILE A 76 2.91 4.25 -11.47
C ILE A 76 1.66 3.95 -12.33
N LYS A 77 0.46 4.08 -11.78
CA LYS A 77 -0.80 3.99 -12.54
C LYS A 77 -1.22 5.32 -13.17
N VAL A 78 -0.55 6.41 -12.80
CA VAL A 78 -0.81 7.73 -13.39
C VAL A 78 -0.14 7.79 -14.75
N ASN A 79 -0.87 8.23 -15.77
CA ASN A 79 -0.34 8.32 -17.12
C ASN A 79 0.85 9.30 -17.19
N GLY A 80 1.98 8.83 -17.71
CA GLY A 80 3.23 9.58 -17.79
C GLY A 80 4.10 9.50 -16.52
N VAL A 81 3.73 8.72 -15.52
CA VAL A 81 4.53 8.45 -14.33
C VAL A 81 5.04 7.01 -14.38
N GLY A 82 6.29 6.85 -14.76
CA GLY A 82 6.96 5.54 -14.72
C GLY A 82 7.59 5.26 -13.35
N PRO A 83 8.08 4.01 -13.10
CA PRO A 83 8.68 3.62 -11.83
C PRO A 83 9.84 4.51 -11.38
N LYS A 84 10.73 4.93 -12.30
CA LYS A 84 11.85 5.83 -11.97
C LYS A 84 11.37 7.20 -11.49
N LEU A 85 10.33 7.77 -12.15
CA LEU A 85 9.77 9.05 -11.73
C LEU A 85 9.03 8.92 -10.40
N ALA A 86 8.27 7.85 -10.19
CA ALA A 86 7.59 7.58 -8.92
C ALA A 86 8.59 7.44 -7.75
N ALA A 87 9.72 6.74 -7.95
CA ALA A 87 10.81 6.67 -6.97
C ALA A 87 11.46 8.03 -6.73
N GLY A 88 11.62 8.85 -7.78
CA GLY A 88 12.09 10.24 -7.68
C GLY A 88 11.16 11.14 -6.87
N ILE A 89 9.84 11.02 -7.06
CA ILE A 89 8.83 11.74 -6.26
C ILE A 89 8.95 11.34 -4.78
N LEU A 90 9.01 10.04 -4.48
CA LEU A 90 9.15 9.51 -3.13
C LEU A 90 10.55 9.74 -2.52
N SER A 91 11.52 10.14 -3.32
CA SER A 91 12.82 10.59 -2.82
C SER A 91 12.80 12.03 -2.29
N GLY A 92 11.89 12.85 -2.80
CA GLY A 92 11.75 14.23 -2.37
C GLY A 92 10.67 14.46 -1.32
N LEU A 93 9.65 13.60 -1.29
CA LEU A 93 8.53 13.66 -0.35
C LEU A 93 8.21 12.23 0.12
N ASP A 94 8.09 12.02 1.44
CA ASP A 94 7.50 10.79 1.95
C ASP A 94 6.00 10.72 1.64
N ALA A 95 5.39 9.55 1.89
CA ALA A 95 3.99 9.35 1.54
C ALA A 95 3.05 10.34 2.24
N ASN A 96 3.29 10.64 3.52
CA ASN A 96 2.46 11.58 4.27
C ASN A 96 2.59 13.01 3.74
N GLN A 97 3.81 13.42 3.39
CA GLN A 97 4.06 14.73 2.78
C GLN A 97 3.39 14.83 1.40
N PHE A 98 3.49 13.79 0.58
CA PHE A 98 2.83 13.74 -0.72
C PHE A 98 1.31 13.82 -0.60
N ILE A 99 0.70 13.06 0.31
CA ILE A 99 -0.75 13.10 0.59
C ILE A 99 -1.18 14.52 0.95
N ARG A 100 -0.49 15.18 1.88
CA ARG A 100 -0.76 16.57 2.26
C ARG A 100 -0.66 17.54 1.09
N CYS A 101 0.32 17.37 0.19
CA CYS A 101 0.44 18.19 -1.02
C CYS A 101 -0.77 18.00 -1.96
N VAL A 102 -1.29 16.78 -2.08
CA VAL A 102 -2.47 16.50 -2.90
C VAL A 102 -3.73 17.09 -2.27
N GLU A 103 -3.93 16.93 -0.97
CA GLU A 103 -5.06 17.50 -0.23
C GLU A 103 -5.08 19.04 -0.30
N ALA A 104 -3.89 19.66 -0.12
CA ALA A 104 -3.72 21.11 -0.26
C ALA A 104 -3.74 21.61 -1.71
N ARG A 105 -3.80 20.70 -2.70
CA ARG A 105 -3.68 21.03 -4.14
C ARG A 105 -2.46 21.85 -4.49
N ASP A 106 -1.33 21.62 -3.80
CA ASP A 106 -0.10 22.37 -3.98
C ASP A 106 0.72 21.83 -5.18
N ALA A 107 0.37 22.31 -6.39
CA ALA A 107 1.12 22.00 -7.61
C ALA A 107 2.56 22.51 -7.55
N ASN A 108 2.82 23.62 -6.85
CA ASN A 108 4.16 24.22 -6.80
C ASN A 108 5.14 23.35 -6.00
N ALA A 109 4.70 22.70 -4.94
CA ALA A 109 5.51 21.74 -4.21
C ALA A 109 5.91 20.57 -5.10
N LEU A 110 4.98 20.02 -5.91
CA LEU A 110 5.25 18.92 -6.81
C LEU A 110 6.19 19.29 -7.97
N VAL A 111 6.07 20.48 -8.52
CA VAL A 111 6.95 20.97 -9.61
C VAL A 111 8.41 21.11 -9.17
N LYS A 112 8.68 21.28 -7.87
CA LYS A 112 10.05 21.32 -7.33
C LYS A 112 10.75 19.97 -7.36
N LEU A 113 10.00 18.87 -7.54
CA LEU A 113 10.55 17.52 -7.58
C LEU A 113 11.22 17.25 -8.95
N PRO A 114 12.37 16.56 -8.96
CA PRO A 114 13.08 16.28 -10.20
C PRO A 114 12.23 15.42 -11.14
N GLY A 115 12.15 15.85 -12.40
CA GLY A 115 11.37 15.16 -13.44
C GLY A 115 9.86 15.43 -13.42
N VAL A 116 9.35 16.25 -12.49
CA VAL A 116 7.95 16.65 -12.43
C VAL A 116 7.74 18.01 -13.06
N GLY A 117 7.21 18.03 -14.28
CA GLY A 117 6.80 19.27 -14.95
C GLY A 117 5.40 19.73 -14.51
N LYS A 118 5.04 20.98 -14.87
CA LYS A 118 3.74 21.57 -14.52
C LYS A 118 2.54 20.70 -14.92
N LYS A 119 2.54 20.15 -16.15
CA LYS A 119 1.47 19.26 -16.63
C LYS A 119 1.37 17.95 -15.84
N THR A 120 2.54 17.40 -15.44
CA THR A 120 2.60 16.18 -14.62
C THR A 120 2.10 16.47 -13.21
N ALA A 121 2.47 17.61 -12.61
CA ALA A 121 2.00 18.01 -11.28
C ALA A 121 0.47 18.18 -11.26
N GLU A 122 -0.09 18.92 -12.20
CA GLU A 122 -1.55 19.10 -12.33
C GLU A 122 -2.28 17.75 -12.48
N ARG A 123 -1.76 16.86 -13.33
CA ARG A 123 -2.32 15.52 -13.50
C ARG A 123 -2.23 14.68 -12.22
N LEU A 124 -1.07 14.69 -11.54
CA LEU A 124 -0.90 14.02 -10.25
C LEU A 124 -1.95 14.49 -9.24
N LEU A 125 -2.17 15.79 -9.11
CA LEU A 125 -3.17 16.33 -8.17
C LEU A 125 -4.59 15.82 -8.49
N ILE A 126 -4.97 15.79 -9.76
CA ILE A 126 -6.32 15.34 -10.17
C ILE A 126 -6.47 13.84 -9.96
N GLU A 127 -5.55 13.03 -10.53
CA GLU A 127 -5.69 11.57 -10.51
C GLU A 127 -5.44 10.96 -9.12
N MET A 128 -4.61 11.60 -8.29
CA MET A 128 -4.29 11.08 -6.96
C MET A 128 -5.30 11.48 -5.90
N ALA A 129 -6.03 12.59 -6.04
CA ALA A 129 -7.07 13.00 -5.10
C ALA A 129 -8.12 11.89 -4.91
N ASP A 130 -8.60 11.31 -6.00
CA ASP A 130 -9.61 10.24 -5.95
C ASP A 130 -9.05 8.91 -5.39
N ARG A 131 -7.76 8.65 -5.62
CA ARG A 131 -7.12 7.38 -5.26
C ARG A 131 -6.61 7.35 -3.82
N ILE A 132 -6.20 8.50 -3.27
CA ILE A 132 -5.73 8.63 -1.88
C ILE A 132 -6.86 8.34 -0.91
N GLY A 133 -8.08 8.82 -1.15
CA GLY A 133 -9.23 8.49 -0.33
C GLY A 133 -9.50 6.98 -0.21
N GLN A 134 -9.18 6.21 -1.26
CA GLN A 134 -9.27 4.75 -1.23
C GLN A 134 -8.12 4.10 -0.42
N LEU A 135 -6.93 4.70 -0.41
CA LEU A 135 -5.80 4.24 0.41
C LEU A 135 -6.10 4.40 1.89
N GLU A 136 -6.56 5.56 2.32
CA GLU A 136 -6.88 5.83 3.73
C GLU A 136 -7.93 4.85 4.26
N GLY A 137 -8.96 4.55 3.48
CA GLY A 137 -9.95 3.53 3.82
C GLY A 137 -9.34 2.12 4.03
N GLN A 138 -8.33 1.75 3.25
CA GLN A 138 -7.64 0.46 3.39
C GLN A 138 -6.68 0.40 4.58
N PHE A 139 -6.04 1.51 4.96
CA PHE A 139 -5.14 1.57 6.11
C PHE A 139 -5.88 1.61 7.44
N ILE A 140 -7.06 2.23 7.49
CA ILE A 140 -7.94 2.22 8.66
C ILE A 140 -8.53 0.83 8.88
N ALA A 141 -8.79 0.08 7.81
CA ALA A 141 -9.39 -1.26 7.86
C ALA A 141 -8.39 -2.42 8.05
N GLY A 142 -7.07 -2.21 7.95
CA GLY A 142 -6.13 -3.33 7.89
C GLY A 142 -4.73 -3.03 8.41
N SER A 143 -4.56 -2.72 9.69
CA SER A 143 -3.25 -2.74 10.36
C SER A 143 -3.11 -3.96 11.27
N PRO A 144 -2.52 -5.10 10.77
CA PRO A 144 -2.07 -6.16 11.65
C PRO A 144 -0.61 -5.98 12.11
N ASP A 145 0.01 -4.82 11.89
CA ASP A 145 1.41 -4.57 12.27
C ASP A 145 1.52 -3.41 13.29
N ALA A 146 0.67 -3.45 14.32
CA ALA A 146 0.92 -2.72 15.55
C ALA A 146 1.84 -3.59 16.41
N THR A 147 3.14 -3.31 16.31
CA THR A 147 4.22 -3.72 17.21
C THR A 147 3.76 -4.12 18.59
N VAL A 148 4.19 -5.30 18.99
CA VAL A 148 4.35 -5.73 20.39
C VAL A 148 5.17 -4.66 21.14
N SER A 149 4.48 -3.73 21.78
CA SER A 149 4.99 -2.96 22.92
C SER A 149 4.23 -3.41 24.14
N THR A 150 4.91 -4.21 24.96
CA THR A 150 4.53 -4.54 26.33
C THR A 150 4.25 -3.27 27.14
N GLY A 151 3.04 -3.18 27.71
CA GLY A 151 2.78 -2.17 28.74
C GLY A 151 1.30 -1.84 28.96
N VAL A 152 0.65 -2.63 29.79
CA VAL A 152 -0.36 -2.29 30.83
C VAL A 152 -1.53 -1.32 30.48
N SER A 153 -2.72 -1.90 30.56
CA SER A 153 -4.02 -1.39 31.11
C SER A 153 -4.51 0.01 30.69
N GLY A 154 -5.67 0.02 30.06
CA GLY A 154 -6.54 1.20 30.00
C GLY A 154 -7.73 0.98 29.07
N ALA A 155 -8.89 0.81 29.64
CA ALA A 155 -10.18 0.56 29.00
C ALA A 155 -10.59 1.63 27.97
N GLY A 156 -11.24 1.15 26.89
CA GLY A 156 -12.36 1.87 26.25
C GLY A 156 -12.06 2.59 24.97
N THR A 157 -12.37 2.00 23.88
CA THR A 157 -13.42 2.30 22.88
C THR A 157 -13.18 1.44 21.65
N ALA A 158 -13.90 0.33 21.61
CA ALA A 158 -14.03 -0.51 20.41
C ALA A 158 -14.78 0.30 19.34
N GLY A 159 -14.07 0.75 18.31
CA GLY A 159 -14.65 1.03 17.02
C GLY A 159 -15.10 -0.32 16.43
N GLY A 160 -16.32 -0.73 16.75
CA GLY A 160 -16.89 -1.98 16.30
C GLY A 160 -17.03 -1.97 14.78
N HIS A 161 -16.14 -2.65 14.08
CA HIS A 161 -16.40 -3.05 12.71
C HIS A 161 -17.55 -4.06 12.77
N HIS A 162 -18.70 -3.68 12.24
CA HIS A 162 -19.84 -4.59 12.16
C HIS A 162 -19.42 -5.78 11.29
N PRO A 163 -19.59 -7.05 11.71
CA PRO A 163 -19.18 -8.22 10.92
C PRO A 163 -19.72 -8.20 9.49
N ALA A 164 -20.86 -7.51 9.27
CA ALA A 164 -21.45 -7.31 7.96
C ALA A 164 -20.60 -6.40 7.06
N ASP A 165 -20.02 -5.32 7.59
CA ASP A 165 -19.19 -4.38 6.82
C ASP A 165 -17.88 -5.03 6.36
N GLU A 166 -17.29 -5.86 7.24
CA GLU A 166 -16.09 -6.63 6.92
C GLU A 166 -16.40 -7.70 5.85
N ALA A 167 -17.54 -8.35 5.93
CA ALA A 167 -17.98 -9.33 4.95
C ALA A 167 -18.29 -8.69 3.59
N GLU A 168 -18.89 -7.51 3.56
CA GLU A 168 -19.13 -6.75 2.33
C GLU A 168 -17.81 -6.33 1.66
N ALA A 169 -16.87 -5.79 2.43
CA ALA A 169 -15.55 -5.43 1.93
C ALA A 169 -14.80 -6.64 1.34
N ALA A 170 -14.91 -7.80 1.95
CA ALA A 170 -14.31 -9.03 1.45
C ALA A 170 -14.92 -9.48 0.11
N LEU A 171 -16.24 -9.40 -0.06
CA LEU A 171 -16.92 -9.73 -1.32
C LEU A 171 -16.53 -8.75 -2.44
N ILE A 172 -16.41 -7.46 -2.13
CA ILE A 172 -15.94 -6.45 -3.09
C ILE A 172 -14.48 -6.75 -3.51
N ALA A 173 -13.62 -7.15 -2.58
CA ALA A 173 -12.25 -7.56 -2.87
C ALA A 173 -12.16 -8.81 -3.76
N LEU A 174 -13.16 -9.69 -3.70
CA LEU A 174 -13.31 -10.85 -4.58
C LEU A 174 -13.87 -10.50 -5.98
N GLY A 175 -14.21 -9.22 -6.22
CA GLY A 175 -14.63 -8.72 -7.53
C GLY A 175 -16.15 -8.59 -7.71
N TYR A 176 -16.94 -8.79 -6.67
CA TYR A 176 -18.39 -8.55 -6.72
C TYR A 176 -18.70 -7.05 -6.68
N LYS A 177 -19.79 -6.64 -7.32
CA LYS A 177 -20.23 -5.24 -7.27
C LYS A 177 -20.72 -4.86 -5.86
N PRO A 178 -20.47 -3.63 -5.38
CA PRO A 178 -20.89 -3.20 -4.05
C PRO A 178 -22.38 -3.48 -3.76
N GLN A 179 -23.25 -3.21 -4.72
CA GLN A 179 -24.71 -3.46 -4.58
C GLN A 179 -25.06 -4.94 -4.48
N GLU A 180 -24.31 -5.82 -5.16
CA GLU A 180 -24.50 -7.28 -5.09
C GLU A 180 -23.98 -7.82 -3.76
N ALA A 181 -22.82 -7.33 -3.29
CA ALA A 181 -22.23 -7.71 -2.02
C ALA A 181 -23.15 -7.31 -0.85
N SER A 182 -23.59 -6.05 -0.80
CA SER A 182 -24.50 -5.54 0.23
C SER A 182 -25.83 -6.31 0.26
N LYS A 183 -26.42 -6.58 -0.90
CA LYS A 183 -27.66 -7.36 -1.01
C LYS A 183 -27.49 -8.83 -0.61
N ALA A 184 -26.34 -9.43 -0.91
CA ALA A 184 -26.07 -10.82 -0.52
C ALA A 184 -25.87 -10.94 1.00
N ILE A 185 -25.14 -10.00 1.60
CA ILE A 185 -24.93 -9.96 3.06
C ILE A 185 -26.24 -9.69 3.79
N SER A 186 -27.02 -8.67 3.40
CA SER A 186 -28.29 -8.34 4.07
C SER A 186 -29.30 -9.49 4.00
N LYS A 187 -29.21 -10.37 3.01
CA LYS A 187 -30.11 -11.54 2.87
C LYS A 187 -29.75 -12.68 3.83
N VAL A 188 -28.51 -12.79 4.26
CA VAL A 188 -28.00 -13.90 5.08
C VAL A 188 -27.57 -13.47 6.48
N ALA A 189 -27.60 -12.17 6.78
CA ALA A 189 -27.18 -11.63 8.08
C ALA A 189 -28.18 -12.00 9.17
N GLU A 190 -27.68 -12.69 10.21
CA GLU A 190 -28.39 -12.98 11.47
C GLU A 190 -27.56 -12.41 12.64
N GLU A 191 -28.22 -12.09 13.76
CA GLU A 191 -27.54 -11.57 14.95
C GLU A 191 -26.52 -12.59 15.49
N GLY A 192 -25.29 -12.12 15.74
CA GLY A 192 -24.23 -12.94 16.33
C GLY A 192 -23.36 -13.72 15.33
N MET A 193 -23.58 -13.58 14.03
CA MET A 193 -22.75 -14.22 13.01
C MET A 193 -21.38 -13.53 12.88
N SER A 194 -20.33 -14.34 12.68
CA SER A 194 -18.98 -13.84 12.34
C SER A 194 -18.91 -13.42 10.88
N SER A 195 -17.98 -12.51 10.55
CA SER A 195 -17.72 -12.10 9.15
C SER A 195 -17.42 -13.28 8.23
N GLN A 196 -16.73 -14.32 8.73
CA GLN A 196 -16.42 -15.52 7.96
C GLN A 196 -17.67 -16.32 7.59
N GLU A 197 -18.61 -16.45 8.51
CA GLU A 197 -19.89 -17.15 8.28
C GLU A 197 -20.75 -16.41 7.26
N LEU A 198 -20.83 -15.08 7.40
CA LEU A 198 -21.53 -14.20 6.48
C LEU A 198 -20.98 -14.30 5.05
N ILE A 199 -19.65 -14.25 4.88
CA ILE A 199 -18.99 -14.42 3.57
C ILE A 199 -19.35 -15.78 2.97
N ARG A 200 -19.24 -16.86 3.74
CA ARG A 200 -19.53 -18.22 3.26
C ARG A 200 -20.97 -18.39 2.80
N LEU A 201 -21.92 -17.87 3.57
CA LEU A 201 -23.35 -17.96 3.25
C LEU A 201 -23.71 -17.08 2.06
N ALA A 202 -23.18 -15.85 2.00
CA ALA A 202 -23.36 -14.96 0.87
C ALA A 202 -22.86 -15.58 -0.43
N LEU A 203 -21.65 -16.13 -0.46
CA LEU A 203 -21.09 -16.82 -1.62
C LEU A 203 -21.95 -18.00 -2.06
N ARG A 204 -22.45 -18.80 -1.10
CA ARG A 204 -23.39 -19.90 -1.40
C ARG A 204 -24.70 -19.41 -2.04
N SER A 205 -25.22 -18.28 -1.57
CA SER A 205 -26.48 -17.73 -2.11
C SER A 205 -26.33 -17.12 -3.50
N MET A 206 -25.09 -16.78 -3.89
CA MET A 206 -24.77 -16.16 -5.19
C MET A 206 -24.39 -17.18 -6.28
N ILE A 207 -24.11 -18.44 -5.90
CA ILE A 207 -23.87 -19.53 -6.86
C ILE A 207 -25.25 -20.06 -7.30
N PRO A 208 -25.61 -19.93 -8.60
CA PRO A 208 -26.85 -20.53 -9.08
C PRO A 208 -26.80 -22.03 -8.88
N SER A 209 -27.80 -22.57 -8.20
CA SER A 209 -28.00 -24.02 -8.10
C SER A 209 -28.26 -24.55 -9.52
N SER A 210 -27.34 -25.36 -10.02
CA SER A 210 -27.56 -26.13 -11.27
C SER A 210 -28.61 -27.19 -11.06
#